data_412d1efbe78615e6afa3763546d1f554
#
_entry.id   412d1efbe78615e6afa3763546d1f554
#
_cell.length_a   1.000
_cell.length_b   1.000
_cell.length_c   1.000
_cell.angle_alpha   90.00
_cell.angle_beta   90.00
_cell.angle_gamma   90.00
#
_symmetry.space_group_name_H-M   'P 1'
#
loop_
_entity.id
_entity.type
_entity.pdbx_description
1 polymer ?
#
loop_
_entity_poly.entity_id
_entity_poly.type
_entity_poly.pdbx_seq_one_letter_code
_entity_poly.pdbx_strand_id
1 'polypeptide(L)'
;MRKVRDYDAELNALRDKAKAIKARKVEQLGALVVATGADALDLEVIAGMLRHGVMEAQVDSVKESWRADGATFLRGRGRKNIGAAEGDGTGAG
;
A
#
# COMPACT_ATOMS: atom_id res chain seq x y z
N MET A 1 15.58 -33.08 31.10
CA MET A 1 16.35 -32.66 30.15
C MET A 1 15.80 -31.47 29.56
N ARG A 2 16.60 -30.76 29.17
CA ARG A 2 16.16 -29.71 28.64
C ARG A 2 15.55 -30.01 27.46
N LYS A 3 14.59 -29.47 27.19
CA LYS A 3 13.99 -29.79 26.07
C LYS A 3 14.67 -29.24 24.96
N VAL A 4 14.67 -29.88 23.94
CA VAL A 4 15.25 -29.44 22.73
C VAL A 4 14.39 -28.36 22.15
N ARG A 5 15.02 -27.32 21.67
CA ARG A 5 14.27 -26.31 21.07
C ARG A 5 13.55 -26.83 19.90
N ASP A 6 12.32 -26.44 19.73
CA ASP A 6 11.56 -26.85 18.58
C ASP A 6 11.74 -25.84 17.47
N TYR A 7 12.78 -26.02 16.70
CA TYR A 7 13.08 -25.09 15.64
C TYR A 7 12.01 -25.09 14.55
N ASP A 8 11.39 -26.25 14.33
CA ASP A 8 10.34 -26.34 13.34
C ASP A 8 9.15 -25.46 13.73
N ALA A 9 8.79 -25.48 15.01
CA ALA A 9 7.68 -24.66 15.46
C ALA A 9 8.04 -23.19 15.36
N GLU A 10 9.27 -22.86 15.68
CA GLU A 10 9.71 -21.47 15.57
C GLU A 10 9.70 -21.01 14.14
N LEU A 11 10.14 -21.87 13.25
CA LEU A 11 10.17 -21.55 11.84
C LEU A 11 8.76 -21.36 11.32
N ASN A 12 7.85 -22.24 11.71
CA ASN A 12 6.46 -22.12 11.30
C ASN A 12 5.83 -20.83 11.80
N ALA A 13 6.16 -20.45 13.02
CA ALA A 13 5.64 -19.21 13.58
C ALA A 13 6.14 -18.00 12.80
N LEU A 14 7.41 -18.06 12.38
CA LEU A 14 7.97 -16.98 11.59
C LEU A 14 7.34 -16.91 10.21
N ARG A 15 7.08 -18.07 9.63
CA ARG A 15 6.43 -18.10 8.33
C ARG A 15 5.01 -17.55 8.41
N ASP A 16 4.31 -17.91 9.46
CA ASP A 16 2.94 -17.41 9.64
C ASP A 16 2.94 -15.92 9.82
N LYS A 17 3.92 -15.42 10.57
CA LYS A 17 4.02 -13.99 10.77
C LYS A 17 4.35 -13.27 9.46
N ALA A 18 5.24 -13.85 8.67
CA ALA A 18 5.58 -13.26 7.39
C ALA A 18 4.38 -13.23 6.46
N LYS A 19 3.58 -14.29 6.47
CA LYS A 19 2.38 -14.34 5.67
C LYS A 19 1.39 -13.27 6.10
N ALA A 20 1.23 -13.09 7.40
CA ALA A 20 0.30 -12.09 7.91
C ALA A 20 0.73 -10.69 7.53
N ILE A 21 2.03 -10.43 7.56
CA ILE A 21 2.56 -9.13 7.19
C ILE A 21 2.32 -8.89 5.71
N LYS A 22 2.55 -9.90 4.90
CA LYS A 22 2.36 -9.79 3.46
C LYS A 22 0.89 -9.55 3.14
N ALA A 23 0.00 -10.26 3.82
CA ALA A 23 -1.43 -10.10 3.59
C ALA A 23 -1.86 -8.69 3.94
N ARG A 24 -1.30 -8.15 5.01
CA ARG A 24 -1.64 -6.79 5.41
C ARG A 24 -1.15 -5.79 4.38
N LYS A 25 0.02 -6.05 3.83
CA LYS A 25 0.54 -5.17 2.80
C LYS A 25 -0.34 -5.20 1.55
N VAL A 26 -0.81 -6.38 1.18
CA VAL A 26 -1.70 -6.50 0.03
C VAL A 26 -2.99 -5.73 0.28
N GLU A 27 -3.50 -5.80 1.49
CA GLU A 27 -4.69 -5.05 1.85
C GLU A 27 -4.46 -3.54 1.74
N GLN A 28 -3.31 -3.08 2.20
CA GLN A 28 -2.98 -1.68 2.11
C GLN A 28 -2.88 -1.23 0.66
N LEU A 29 -2.29 -2.07 -0.17
CA LEU A 29 -2.17 -1.74 -1.58
C LEU A 29 -3.53 -1.71 -2.24
N GLY A 30 -4.40 -2.64 -1.88
CA GLY A 30 -5.76 -2.64 -2.40
C GLY A 30 -6.51 -1.38 -1.99
N ALA A 31 -6.36 -0.99 -0.74
CA ALA A 31 -7.00 0.21 -0.24
C ALA A 31 -6.49 1.43 -0.99
N LEU A 32 -5.21 1.43 -1.31
CA LEU A 32 -4.61 2.54 -2.04
C LEU A 32 -5.18 2.63 -3.45
N VAL A 33 -5.36 1.49 -4.09
CA VAL A 33 -5.95 1.46 -5.43
C VAL A 33 -7.33 2.10 -5.41
N VAL A 34 -8.13 1.76 -4.40
CA VAL A 34 -9.46 2.33 -4.27
C VAL A 34 -9.37 3.83 -3.95
N ALA A 35 -8.46 4.19 -3.06
CA ALA A 35 -8.34 5.58 -2.64
C ALA A 35 -7.97 6.51 -3.78
N THR A 36 -7.17 6.02 -4.72
CA THR A 36 -6.76 6.83 -5.85
C THR A 36 -7.78 6.83 -6.97
N GLY A 37 -8.78 5.98 -6.88
CA GLY A 37 -9.75 5.87 -7.95
C GLY A 37 -9.34 4.90 -9.04
N ALA A 38 -8.19 4.26 -8.88
CA ALA A 38 -7.70 3.36 -9.91
C ALA A 38 -8.58 2.12 -10.06
N ASP A 39 -9.39 1.82 -9.04
CA ASP A 39 -10.29 0.67 -9.12
C ASP A 39 -11.37 0.86 -10.17
N ALA A 40 -11.56 2.08 -10.67
CA ALA A 40 -12.51 2.32 -11.74
C ALA A 40 -11.95 1.89 -13.09
N LEU A 41 -10.66 1.63 -13.16
CA LEU A 41 -10.03 1.19 -14.40
C LEU A 41 -10.16 -0.30 -14.56
N ASP A 42 -10.13 -0.76 -15.80
CA ASP A 42 -10.16 -2.20 -16.06
C ASP A 42 -8.94 -2.85 -15.48
N LEU A 43 -9.07 -4.11 -15.11
CA LEU A 43 -7.95 -4.86 -14.58
C LEU A 43 -6.76 -4.84 -15.54
N GLU A 44 -7.03 -4.94 -16.82
CA GLU A 44 -5.97 -4.92 -17.80
C GLU A 44 -5.25 -3.57 -17.82
N VAL A 45 -6.01 -2.50 -17.67
CA VAL A 45 -5.41 -1.18 -17.64
C VAL A 45 -4.58 -1.01 -16.38
N ILE A 46 -5.08 -1.49 -15.25
CA ILE A 46 -4.32 -1.41 -14.01
C ILE A 46 -3.03 -2.21 -14.13
N ALA A 47 -3.11 -3.41 -14.71
CA ALA A 47 -1.91 -4.23 -14.86
C ALA A 47 -0.87 -3.53 -15.71
N GLY A 48 -1.30 -2.94 -16.80
CA GLY A 48 -0.36 -2.22 -17.67
C GLY A 48 0.24 -1.02 -16.98
N MET A 49 -0.60 -0.28 -16.27
CA MET A 49 -0.17 0.90 -15.55
C MET A 49 0.89 0.52 -14.51
N LEU A 50 0.65 -0.54 -13.76
CA LEU A 50 1.58 -0.96 -12.73
C LEU A 50 2.88 -1.45 -13.33
N ARG A 51 2.81 -2.20 -14.43
CA ARG A 51 4.02 -2.69 -15.06
C ARG A 51 4.88 -1.54 -15.57
N HIS A 52 4.24 -0.57 -16.21
CA HIS A 52 4.97 0.59 -16.69
C HIS A 52 5.52 1.39 -15.53
N GLY A 53 4.73 1.52 -14.47
CA GLY A 53 5.18 2.26 -13.30
C GLY A 53 6.41 1.64 -12.66
N VAL A 54 6.44 0.32 -12.57
CA VAL A 54 7.58 -0.35 -11.98
C VAL A 54 8.83 -0.09 -12.80
N MET A 55 8.69 -0.08 -14.13
CA MET A 55 9.82 0.19 -15.00
C MET A 55 10.29 1.63 -14.90
N GLU A 56 9.35 2.56 -14.89
CA GLU A 56 9.71 3.96 -14.81
C GLU A 56 10.31 4.31 -13.46
N ALA A 57 9.87 3.62 -12.42
CA ALA A 57 10.37 3.88 -11.09
C ALA A 57 11.82 3.46 -10.91
N GLN A 58 12.41 2.80 -11.91
CA GLN A 58 13.82 2.47 -11.84
C GLN A 58 14.69 3.71 -12.04
N VAL A 59 14.12 4.76 -12.59
CA VAL A 59 14.83 6.02 -12.73
C VAL A 59 14.62 6.79 -11.44
N ASP A 60 15.72 7.09 -10.74
CA ASP A 60 15.64 7.69 -9.41
C ASP A 60 14.86 8.99 -9.38
N SER A 61 15.03 9.83 -10.36
CA SER A 61 14.34 11.11 -10.36
C SER A 61 12.82 10.92 -10.48
N VAL A 62 12.40 9.95 -11.27
CA VAL A 62 10.98 9.66 -11.43
C VAL A 62 10.44 9.11 -10.13
N LYS A 63 11.17 8.17 -9.55
CA LYS A 63 10.77 7.55 -8.31
C LYS A 63 10.59 8.58 -7.21
N GLU A 64 11.54 9.51 -7.10
CA GLU A 64 11.46 10.53 -6.06
C GLU A 64 10.34 11.52 -6.32
N SER A 65 10.09 11.83 -7.56
CA SER A 65 8.98 12.70 -7.90
C SER A 65 7.66 12.05 -7.50
N TRP A 66 7.53 10.77 -7.81
CA TRP A 66 6.33 10.04 -7.45
C TRP A 66 6.20 9.88 -5.94
N ARG A 67 7.33 9.70 -5.26
CA ARG A 67 7.30 9.58 -3.81
C ARG A 67 6.76 10.85 -3.16
N ALA A 68 7.21 11.99 -3.66
CA ALA A 68 6.76 13.28 -3.12
C ALA A 68 5.28 13.48 -3.37
N ASP A 69 4.84 13.15 -4.56
CA ASP A 69 3.43 13.28 -4.91
C ASP A 69 2.58 12.36 -4.06
N GLY A 70 3.03 11.12 -3.90
CA GLY A 70 2.31 10.14 -3.10
C GLY A 70 2.24 10.54 -1.64
N ALA A 71 3.34 11.08 -1.13
CA ALA A 71 3.36 11.51 0.27
C ALA A 71 2.34 12.62 0.50
N THR A 72 2.23 13.54 -0.46
CA THR A 72 1.25 14.61 -0.37
C THR A 72 -0.16 14.06 -0.40
N PHE A 73 -0.39 13.10 -1.29
CA PHE A 73 -1.72 12.48 -1.40
C PHE A 73 -2.11 11.79 -0.09
N LEU A 74 -1.19 11.02 0.46
CA LEU A 74 -1.49 10.27 1.69
C LEU A 74 -1.71 11.20 2.87
N ARG A 75 -0.95 12.29 2.92
CA ARG A 75 -1.15 13.26 3.98
C ARG A 75 -2.51 13.93 3.86
N GLY A 76 -2.88 14.23 2.62
CA GLY A 76 -4.18 14.83 2.37
C GLY A 76 -5.30 13.90 2.74
N ARG A 77 -5.12 12.61 2.47
CA ARG A 77 -6.13 11.65 2.84
C ARG A 77 -6.30 11.57 4.35
N GLY A 78 -5.18 11.56 5.08
CA GLY A 78 -5.25 11.50 6.51
C GLY A 78 -5.96 12.72 7.06
N ARG A 79 -5.64 13.89 6.52
CA ARG A 79 -6.27 15.10 6.93
C ARG A 79 -7.72 15.09 6.56
N LYS A 80 -8.03 14.57 5.38
CA LYS A 80 -9.38 14.50 4.94
C LYS A 80 -10.21 13.57 5.80
N ASN A 81 -9.64 12.47 6.23
CA ASN A 81 -10.35 11.57 7.11
C ASN A 81 -10.71 12.26 8.40
N ILE A 82 -9.79 13.03 8.91
CA ILE A 82 -10.06 13.76 10.10
C ILE A 82 -11.04 14.86 9.82
N GLY A 83 -10.83 15.54 8.72
CA GLY A 83 -11.68 16.63 8.39
C GLY A 83 -12.97 16.21 7.74
N ALA A 84 -13.08 14.95 7.37
CA ALA A 84 -14.32 14.50 6.76
C ALA A 84 -15.47 14.78 7.68
N ALA A 85 -15.16 14.84 8.90
CA ALA A 85 -16.20 15.18 9.83
C ALA A 85 -16.69 16.56 9.52
N GLU A 86 -15.88 17.37 8.89
CA GLU A 86 -16.33 18.64 8.57
C GLU A 86 -16.78 18.69 7.22
N GLY A 87 -16.67 17.80 6.60
CA GLY A 87 -17.15 17.85 5.33
C GLY A 87 -16.59 18.44 4.29
N ASP A 88 -16.59 18.49 4.30
CA ASP A 88 -16.35 18.65 3.47
C ASP A 88 -16.21 19.03 2.67
N GLY A 89 -16.22 19.05 2.73
CA GLY A 89 -16.13 19.36 2.04
C GLY A 89 -15.89 19.82 1.33
N THR A 90 -15.87 20.03 1.31
CA THR A 90 -15.68 20.41 0.65
C THR A 90 -15.19 20.50 -0.05
N GLY A 91 -15.09 20.36 0.00
CA GLY A 91 -14.68 20.40 -0.57
C GLY A 91 -14.30 20.33 -1.23
N ALA A 92 -14.52 20.28 -1.28
CA ALA A 92 -14.19 20.19 -1.93
C ALA A 92 -13.53 20.07 -2.27
N GLY A 93 -13.32 19.96 -2.21
CA GLY A 93 -12.81 19.94 -2.40
C GLY A 93 -12.31 19.94 -2.54
#